data_0588ad8b4545929c74672f8693b1faa6
#
_entry.id   0588ad8b4545929c74672f8693b1faa6
#
_cell.length_a   1.000
_cell.length_b   1.000
_cell.length_c   1.000
_cell.angle_alpha   90.00
_cell.angle_beta   90.00
_cell.angle_gamma   90.00
#
_symmetry.space_group_name_H-M   'P 1'
#
loop_
_entity.id
_entity.type
_entity.pdbx_description
1 polymer ?
#
loop_
_entity_poly.entity_id
_entity_poly.type
_entity_poly.pdbx_seq_one_letter_code
_entity_poly.pdbx_strand_id
1 'polypeptide(L)'
;MAQPARPLRADAARNRARVLDVAYETFAADGLAVPIDEIARRAGVGAGTVYRHFPTKEALFAAVIENRMRRLVDDGRALLETEGAGEALFVFLRSMVLQWGAADRGLVDALAGLGIDIACAAPAAEDAFKATLAELLRAAQDAGTARRDVQMADLKAILVGCQAMQAYDSALAERATDVVIDGLRAAR
;
A
#
# COMPACT_ATOMS: atom_id res chain seq x y z
N MET A 1 -0.28 -39.98 -20.79
CA MET A 1 -1.23 -39.33 -19.87
C MET A 1 -0.44 -38.60 -18.81
N ALA A 2 -0.27 -37.28 -18.95
CA ALA A 2 0.41 -36.45 -17.97
C ALA A 2 -0.45 -35.22 -17.70
N GLN A 3 -1.08 -35.16 -16.53
CA GLN A 3 -1.49 -33.88 -15.88
C GLN A 3 -1.56 -34.15 -14.38
N PRO A 4 -0.68 -33.50 -13.61
CA PRO A 4 -1.13 -32.57 -12.57
C PRO A 4 -0.15 -31.42 -12.33
N ALA A 5 0.08 -30.53 -13.28
CA ALA A 5 0.97 -29.35 -13.05
C ALA A 5 0.19 -28.12 -12.55
N ARG A 6 -1.14 -28.11 -12.65
CA ARG A 6 -1.99 -26.95 -12.31
C ARG A 6 -2.23 -26.76 -10.80
N PRO A 7 -2.45 -27.79 -9.96
CA PRO A 7 -2.65 -27.59 -8.52
C PRO A 7 -1.42 -27.09 -7.78
N LEU A 8 -0.24 -27.64 -8.06
CA LEU A 8 1.02 -27.27 -7.39
C LEU A 8 1.45 -25.81 -7.62
N ARG A 9 1.21 -25.27 -8.82
CA ARG A 9 1.52 -23.85 -9.12
C ARG A 9 0.56 -22.91 -8.39
N ALA A 10 -0.72 -23.26 -8.32
CA ALA A 10 -1.71 -22.46 -7.61
C ALA A 10 -1.46 -22.46 -6.09
N ASP A 11 -1.05 -23.60 -5.51
CA ASP A 11 -0.67 -23.69 -4.11
C ASP A 11 0.59 -22.89 -3.80
N ALA A 12 1.58 -22.94 -4.66
CA ALA A 12 2.80 -22.14 -4.52
C ALA A 12 2.49 -20.63 -4.59
N ALA A 13 1.62 -20.19 -5.51
CA ALA A 13 1.19 -18.81 -5.61
C ALA A 13 0.43 -18.35 -4.36
N ARG A 14 -0.50 -19.17 -3.86
CA ARG A 14 -1.23 -18.89 -2.61
C ARG A 14 -0.30 -18.80 -1.40
N ASN A 15 0.67 -19.71 -1.30
CA ASN A 15 1.65 -19.70 -0.22
C ASN A 15 2.53 -18.46 -0.29
N ARG A 16 2.97 -18.07 -1.49
CA ARG A 16 3.75 -16.84 -1.70
C ARG A 16 2.96 -15.60 -1.28
N ALA A 17 1.70 -15.49 -1.68
CA ALA A 17 0.84 -14.37 -1.30
C ALA A 17 0.68 -14.30 0.23
N ARG A 18 0.38 -15.43 0.89
CA ARG A 18 0.24 -15.50 2.35
C ARG A 18 1.54 -15.11 3.07
N VAL A 19 2.70 -15.51 2.56
CA VAL A 19 4.00 -15.10 3.13
C VAL A 19 4.16 -13.58 3.05
N LEU A 20 3.81 -12.96 1.91
CA LEU A 20 3.90 -11.52 1.74
C LEU A 20 2.94 -10.75 2.67
N ASP A 21 1.72 -11.26 2.87
CA ASP A 21 0.74 -10.65 3.77
C ASP A 21 1.21 -10.71 5.22
N VAL A 22 1.64 -11.88 5.67
CA VAL A 22 2.18 -12.07 7.04
C VAL A 22 3.47 -11.27 7.24
N ALA A 23 4.33 -11.20 6.23
CA ALA A 23 5.56 -10.40 6.30
C ALA A 23 5.25 -8.90 6.42
N TYR A 24 4.27 -8.40 5.65
CA TYR A 24 3.79 -7.01 5.73
C TYR A 24 3.31 -6.68 7.14
N GLU A 25 2.40 -7.47 7.72
CA GLU A 25 1.87 -7.27 9.06
C GLU A 25 2.99 -7.36 10.12
N THR A 26 3.90 -8.33 9.96
CA THR A 26 5.00 -8.52 10.89
C THR A 26 5.99 -7.35 10.87
N PHE A 27 6.38 -6.89 9.69
CA PHE A 27 7.30 -5.76 9.56
C PHE A 27 6.67 -4.45 10.04
N ALA A 28 5.36 -4.27 9.83
CA ALA A 28 4.64 -3.10 10.30
C ALA A 28 4.52 -3.05 11.84
N ALA A 29 4.29 -4.21 12.48
CA ALA A 29 4.08 -4.29 13.92
C ALA A 29 5.39 -4.43 14.73
N ASP A 30 6.30 -5.28 14.25
CA ASP A 30 7.47 -5.72 15.00
C ASP A 30 8.79 -5.15 14.42
N GLY A 31 8.71 -4.41 13.33
CA GLY A 31 9.85 -3.85 12.61
C GLY A 31 10.66 -4.88 11.81
N LEU A 32 11.72 -4.40 11.17
CA LEU A 32 12.51 -5.22 10.26
C LEU A 32 13.50 -6.17 10.95
N ALA A 33 13.61 -6.18 12.28
CA ALA A 33 14.53 -7.07 12.99
C ALA A 33 14.05 -8.54 13.02
N VAL A 34 12.76 -8.79 12.81
CA VAL A 34 12.15 -10.13 12.88
C VAL A 34 12.80 -11.11 11.91
N PRO A 35 13.20 -12.34 12.35
CA PRO A 35 13.79 -13.35 11.49
C PRO A 35 12.79 -13.88 10.43
N ILE A 36 13.29 -14.28 9.26
CA ILE A 36 12.48 -14.92 8.20
C ILE A 36 11.80 -16.20 8.71
N ASP A 37 12.46 -16.96 9.58
CA ASP A 37 11.92 -18.20 10.16
C ASP A 37 10.64 -17.94 10.98
N GLU A 38 10.58 -16.82 11.69
CA GLU A 38 9.39 -16.40 12.43
C GLU A 38 8.25 -16.01 11.48
N ILE A 39 8.57 -15.32 10.40
CA ILE A 39 7.59 -14.99 9.34
C ILE A 39 7.06 -16.28 8.71
N ALA A 40 7.92 -17.25 8.40
CA ALA A 40 7.52 -18.54 7.87
C ALA A 40 6.58 -19.28 8.84
N ARG A 41 6.92 -19.29 10.13
CA ARG A 41 6.10 -19.89 11.19
C ARG A 41 4.72 -19.23 11.28
N ARG A 42 4.65 -17.91 11.30
CA ARG A 42 3.38 -17.15 11.31
C ARG A 42 2.56 -17.39 10.03
N ALA A 43 3.21 -17.50 8.89
CA ALA A 43 2.55 -17.81 7.62
C ALA A 43 2.12 -19.26 7.46
N GLY A 44 2.50 -20.15 8.39
CA GLY A 44 2.17 -21.58 8.32
C GLY A 44 2.84 -22.30 7.14
N VAL A 45 4.05 -21.88 6.75
CA VAL A 45 4.86 -22.49 5.68
C VAL A 45 6.24 -22.90 6.19
N GLY A 46 6.87 -23.85 5.55
CA GLY A 46 8.25 -24.23 5.90
C GLY A 46 9.22 -23.11 5.56
N ALA A 47 10.20 -22.84 6.44
CA ALA A 47 11.23 -21.84 6.22
C ALA A 47 11.97 -22.04 4.88
N GLY A 48 12.30 -23.26 4.49
CA GLY A 48 12.90 -23.57 3.19
C GLY A 48 12.03 -23.17 1.99
N THR A 49 10.70 -23.08 2.16
CA THR A 49 9.81 -22.56 1.12
C THR A 49 9.96 -21.06 0.99
N VAL A 50 10.07 -20.33 2.12
CA VAL A 50 10.28 -18.88 2.11
C VAL A 50 11.65 -18.54 1.50
N TYR A 51 12.73 -19.19 1.94
CA TYR A 51 14.08 -18.97 1.39
C TYR A 51 14.21 -19.28 -0.10
N ARG A 52 13.42 -20.22 -0.61
CA ARG A 52 13.39 -20.53 -2.04
C ARG A 52 12.79 -19.39 -2.87
N HIS A 53 11.80 -18.68 -2.34
CA HIS A 53 11.18 -17.53 -3.01
C HIS A 53 11.90 -16.22 -2.72
N PHE A 54 12.47 -16.08 -1.54
CA PHE A 54 13.10 -14.87 -1.02
C PHE A 54 14.42 -15.26 -0.34
N PRO A 55 15.52 -15.34 -1.10
CA PRO A 55 16.81 -15.82 -0.59
C PRO A 55 17.39 -14.99 0.54
N THR A 56 17.03 -13.70 0.60
CA THR A 56 17.47 -12.79 1.66
C THR A 56 16.28 -12.04 2.25
N LYS A 57 16.50 -11.41 3.40
CA LYS A 57 15.50 -10.58 4.07
C LYS A 57 15.16 -9.34 3.25
N GLU A 58 16.15 -8.75 2.60
CA GLU A 58 16.00 -7.61 1.71
C GLU A 58 15.15 -7.99 0.48
N ALA A 59 15.32 -9.21 -0.07
CA ALA A 59 14.51 -9.71 -1.16
C ALA A 59 13.05 -9.93 -0.75
N LEU A 60 12.81 -10.46 0.47
CA LEU A 60 11.47 -10.58 1.02
C LEU A 60 10.85 -9.20 1.23
N PHE A 61 11.60 -8.28 1.78
CA PHE A 61 11.16 -6.94 2.05
C PHE A 61 10.80 -6.16 0.78
N ALA A 62 11.66 -6.16 -0.24
CA ALA A 62 11.38 -5.56 -1.54
C ALA A 62 10.09 -6.13 -2.17
N ALA A 63 9.90 -7.45 -2.07
CA ALA A 63 8.69 -8.12 -2.57
C ALA A 63 7.43 -7.73 -1.77
N VAL A 64 7.53 -7.45 -0.47
CA VAL A 64 6.44 -6.94 0.36
C VAL A 64 6.03 -5.54 -0.09
N ILE A 65 7.00 -4.64 -0.29
CA ILE A 65 6.74 -3.28 -0.80
C ILE A 65 6.07 -3.35 -2.18
N GLU A 66 6.66 -4.11 -3.10
CA GLU A 66 6.11 -4.29 -4.45
C GLU A 66 4.67 -4.83 -4.42
N ASN A 67 4.38 -5.82 -3.58
CA ASN A 67 3.05 -6.37 -3.41
C ASN A 67 2.07 -5.34 -2.85
N ARG A 68 2.50 -4.55 -1.89
CA ARG A 68 1.68 -3.49 -1.29
C ARG A 68 1.34 -2.39 -2.31
N MET A 69 2.34 -1.89 -3.04
CA MET A 69 2.13 -0.88 -4.10
C MET A 69 1.19 -1.39 -5.20
N ARG A 70 1.35 -2.65 -5.60
CA ARG A 70 0.46 -3.27 -6.60
C ARG A 70 -0.99 -3.30 -6.12
N ARG A 71 -1.24 -3.69 -4.84
CA ARG A 71 -2.59 -3.66 -4.27
C ARG A 71 -3.16 -2.25 -4.28
N LEU A 72 -2.40 -1.24 -3.92
CA LEU A 72 -2.87 0.15 -3.99
C LEU A 72 -3.24 0.57 -5.43
N VAL A 73 -2.47 0.13 -6.42
CA VAL A 73 -2.80 0.35 -7.84
C VAL A 73 -4.11 -0.35 -8.22
N ASP A 74 -4.27 -1.62 -7.83
CA ASP A 74 -5.47 -2.40 -8.13
C ASP A 74 -6.70 -1.81 -7.44
N ASP A 75 -6.59 -1.41 -6.17
CA ASP A 75 -7.65 -0.75 -5.41
C ASP A 75 -8.05 0.59 -6.05
N GLY A 76 -7.08 1.42 -6.46
CA GLY A 76 -7.35 2.70 -7.12
C GLY A 76 -8.11 2.51 -8.44
N ARG A 77 -7.75 1.51 -9.23
CA ARG A 77 -8.45 1.18 -10.48
C ARG A 77 -9.87 0.64 -10.24
N ALA A 78 -10.00 -0.26 -9.26
CA ALA A 78 -11.31 -0.78 -8.88
C ALA A 78 -12.26 0.33 -8.43
N LEU A 79 -11.75 1.33 -7.67
CA LEU A 79 -12.55 2.48 -7.25
C LEU A 79 -13.01 3.35 -8.43
N LEU A 80 -12.20 3.52 -9.48
CA LEU A 80 -12.66 4.20 -10.69
C LEU A 80 -13.85 3.50 -11.34
N GLU A 81 -13.89 2.17 -11.30
CA GLU A 81 -14.98 1.36 -11.85
C GLU A 81 -16.23 1.37 -10.95
N THR A 82 -16.06 1.33 -9.63
CA THR A 82 -17.17 1.18 -8.69
C THR A 82 -17.76 2.51 -8.20
N GLU A 83 -16.92 3.50 -7.90
CA GLU A 83 -17.33 4.81 -7.37
C GLU A 83 -17.41 5.88 -8.49
N GLY A 84 -16.79 5.59 -9.62
CA GLY A 84 -16.74 6.52 -10.76
C GLY A 84 -15.73 7.65 -10.60
N ALA A 85 -15.52 8.38 -11.69
CA ALA A 85 -14.47 9.40 -11.82
C ALA A 85 -14.53 10.51 -10.74
N GLY A 86 -15.74 10.88 -10.30
CA GLY A 86 -15.92 11.99 -9.36
C GLY A 86 -15.59 11.67 -7.91
N GLU A 87 -15.73 10.42 -7.47
CA GLU A 87 -15.59 10.05 -6.04
C GLU A 87 -14.38 9.15 -5.77
N ALA A 88 -13.88 8.41 -6.76
CA ALA A 88 -12.81 7.43 -6.58
C ALA A 88 -11.57 7.99 -5.87
N LEU A 89 -11.14 9.22 -6.22
CA LEU A 89 -10.00 9.88 -5.56
C LEU A 89 -10.23 10.02 -4.05
N PHE A 90 -11.38 10.52 -3.65
CA PHE A 90 -11.66 10.84 -2.25
C PHE A 90 -11.79 9.58 -1.40
N VAL A 91 -12.47 8.55 -1.93
CA VAL A 91 -12.56 7.23 -1.30
C VAL A 91 -11.17 6.60 -1.16
N PHE A 92 -10.35 6.68 -2.21
CA PHE A 92 -8.98 6.14 -2.20
C PHE A 92 -8.10 6.81 -1.14
N LEU A 93 -8.07 8.16 -1.10
CA LEU A 93 -7.30 8.91 -0.11
C LEU A 93 -7.75 8.60 1.32
N ARG A 94 -9.07 8.54 1.56
CA ARG A 94 -9.63 8.20 2.86
C ARG A 94 -9.22 6.80 3.30
N SER A 95 -9.29 5.83 2.40
CA SER A 95 -8.87 4.44 2.67
C SER A 95 -7.38 4.35 2.99
N MET A 96 -6.54 5.06 2.25
CA MET A 96 -5.09 5.10 2.51
C MET A 96 -4.76 5.62 3.91
N VAL A 97 -5.50 6.59 4.42
CA VAL A 97 -5.26 7.14 5.75
C VAL A 97 -5.86 6.25 6.84
N LEU A 98 -7.13 5.88 6.72
CA LEU A 98 -7.90 5.30 7.82
C LEU A 98 -7.81 3.77 7.90
N GLN A 99 -7.73 3.08 6.77
CA GLN A 99 -7.73 1.61 6.77
C GLN A 99 -6.31 1.03 6.81
N TRP A 100 -5.37 1.68 6.17
CA TRP A 100 -4.00 1.14 6.02
C TRP A 100 -2.93 1.99 6.71
N GLY A 101 -3.28 3.22 7.11
CA GLY A 101 -2.32 4.21 7.57
C GLY A 101 -1.37 3.75 8.68
N ALA A 102 -1.85 2.96 9.65
CA ALA A 102 -1.00 2.48 10.74
C ALA A 102 0.01 1.43 10.28
N ALA A 103 -0.40 0.46 9.46
CA ALA A 103 0.47 -0.61 8.97
C ALA A 103 1.45 -0.09 7.90
N ASP A 104 0.97 0.73 6.97
CA ASP A 104 1.84 1.36 5.96
C ASP A 104 2.87 2.28 6.62
N ARG A 105 2.47 3.01 7.66
CA ARG A 105 3.39 3.83 8.43
C ARG A 105 4.45 3.00 9.15
N GLY A 106 4.09 1.92 9.85
CA GLY A 106 5.05 1.04 10.49
C GLY A 106 6.09 0.50 9.50
N LEU A 107 5.65 0.18 8.28
CA LEU A 107 6.55 -0.23 7.21
C LEU A 107 7.47 0.90 6.74
N VAL A 108 6.94 2.12 6.56
CA VAL A 108 7.72 3.31 6.17
C VAL A 108 8.72 3.70 7.25
N ASP A 109 8.32 3.70 8.52
CA ASP A 109 9.20 4.00 9.66
C ASP A 109 10.33 2.95 9.78
N ALA A 110 10.00 1.68 9.54
CA ALA A 110 10.99 0.60 9.52
C ALA A 110 12.02 0.78 8.39
N LEU A 111 11.60 1.26 7.23
CA LEU A 111 12.48 1.62 6.10
C LEU A 111 13.38 2.79 6.43
N ALA A 112 12.79 3.87 6.94
CA ALA A 112 13.52 5.08 7.30
C ALA A 112 14.62 4.78 8.35
N GLY A 113 14.33 3.88 9.31
CA GLY A 113 15.28 3.40 10.29
C GLY A 113 16.51 2.67 9.69
N LEU A 114 16.40 2.14 8.47
CA LEU A 114 17.48 1.51 7.72
C LEU A 114 18.10 2.43 6.65
N GLY A 115 17.60 3.65 6.48
CA GLY A 115 18.01 4.55 5.41
C GLY A 115 17.59 4.08 4.02
N ILE A 116 16.54 3.24 3.92
CA ILE A 116 16.03 2.71 2.66
C ILE A 116 14.83 3.55 2.23
N ASP A 117 14.87 4.09 1.01
CA ASP A 117 13.74 4.75 0.36
C ASP A 117 12.89 3.70 -0.40
N ILE A 118 11.57 3.83 -0.34
CA ILE A 118 10.62 2.99 -1.11
C ILE A 118 10.94 3.06 -2.60
N ALA A 119 11.29 4.24 -3.12
CA ALA A 119 11.70 4.43 -4.50
C ALA A 119 12.93 3.57 -4.88
N CYS A 120 13.84 3.33 -3.93
CA CYS A 120 15.00 2.46 -4.14
C CYS A 120 14.63 0.98 -4.02
N ALA A 121 13.67 0.63 -3.14
CA ALA A 121 13.28 -0.76 -2.88
C ALA A 121 12.41 -1.35 -4.01
N ALA A 122 11.51 -0.55 -4.61
CA ALA A 122 10.56 -1.01 -5.64
C ALA A 122 10.20 0.13 -6.63
N PRO A 123 11.15 0.65 -7.43
CA PRO A 123 10.98 1.85 -8.24
C PRO A 123 9.82 1.73 -9.25
N ALA A 124 9.71 0.62 -9.95
CA ALA A 124 8.62 0.41 -10.92
C ALA A 124 7.24 0.37 -10.28
N ALA A 125 7.13 -0.17 -9.06
CA ALA A 125 5.87 -0.23 -8.33
C ALA A 125 5.49 1.15 -7.78
N GLU A 126 6.44 1.94 -7.33
CA GLU A 126 6.23 3.32 -6.93
C GLU A 126 5.77 4.19 -8.09
N ASP A 127 6.39 4.05 -9.26
CA ASP A 127 5.98 4.78 -10.47
C ASP A 127 4.56 4.42 -10.91
N ALA A 128 4.20 3.14 -10.85
CA ALA A 128 2.84 2.68 -11.15
C ALA A 128 1.82 3.27 -10.15
N PHE A 129 2.15 3.32 -8.86
CA PHE A 129 1.31 3.94 -7.84
C PHE A 129 1.13 5.44 -8.08
N LYS A 130 2.21 6.18 -8.36
CA LYS A 130 2.15 7.62 -8.71
C LYS A 130 1.27 7.85 -9.94
N ALA A 131 1.41 7.01 -10.96
CA ALA A 131 0.59 7.10 -12.17
C ALA A 131 -0.90 6.90 -11.87
N THR A 132 -1.26 5.91 -11.04
CA THR A 132 -2.64 5.66 -10.62
C THR A 132 -3.19 6.83 -9.81
N LEU A 133 -2.43 7.37 -8.87
CA LEU A 133 -2.87 8.54 -8.11
C LEU A 133 -3.08 9.78 -9.00
N ALA A 134 -2.21 9.98 -10.01
CA ALA A 134 -2.38 11.04 -11.01
C ALA A 134 -3.62 10.83 -11.89
N GLU A 135 -3.94 9.58 -12.23
CA GLU A 135 -5.14 9.21 -12.97
C GLU A 135 -6.42 9.53 -12.16
N LEU A 136 -6.45 9.12 -10.88
CA LEU A 136 -7.55 9.43 -9.95
C LEU A 136 -7.77 10.95 -9.80
N LEU A 137 -6.69 11.71 -9.62
CA LEU A 137 -6.78 13.17 -9.51
C LEU A 137 -7.35 13.80 -10.78
N ARG A 138 -6.82 13.41 -11.95
CA ARG A 138 -7.30 13.92 -13.24
C ARG A 138 -8.76 13.58 -13.45
N ALA A 139 -9.18 12.33 -13.17
CA ALA A 139 -10.56 11.90 -13.30
C ALA A 139 -11.51 12.74 -12.45
N ALA A 140 -11.16 13.03 -11.19
CA ALA A 140 -11.95 13.88 -10.30
C ALA A 140 -11.98 15.37 -10.75
N GLN A 141 -10.86 15.89 -11.28
CA GLN A 141 -10.80 17.24 -11.85
C GLN A 141 -11.63 17.38 -13.12
N ASP A 142 -11.59 16.40 -14.00
CA ASP A 142 -12.38 16.38 -15.23
C ASP A 142 -13.88 16.21 -14.94
N ALA A 143 -14.23 15.46 -13.90
CA ALA A 143 -15.61 15.37 -13.38
C ALA A 143 -16.08 16.64 -12.65
N GLY A 144 -15.19 17.60 -12.39
CA GLY A 144 -15.51 18.84 -11.69
C GLY A 144 -15.69 18.68 -10.17
N THR A 145 -15.29 17.57 -9.57
CA THR A 145 -15.45 17.29 -8.15
C THR A 145 -14.20 17.63 -7.33
N ALA A 146 -13.02 17.60 -7.95
CA ALA A 146 -11.79 18.05 -7.33
C ALA A 146 -11.36 19.45 -7.83
N ARG A 147 -10.72 20.21 -6.97
CA ARG A 147 -10.13 21.52 -7.30
C ARG A 147 -9.08 21.36 -8.38
N ARG A 148 -9.09 22.24 -9.38
CA ARG A 148 -8.16 22.22 -10.52
C ARG A 148 -6.75 22.70 -10.17
N ASP A 149 -6.59 23.44 -9.08
CA ASP A 149 -5.30 23.96 -8.58
C ASP A 149 -4.52 22.92 -7.76
N VAL A 150 -5.13 21.79 -7.37
CA VAL A 150 -4.47 20.69 -6.66
C VAL A 150 -3.56 19.91 -7.62
N GLN A 151 -2.32 19.68 -7.18
CA GLN A 151 -1.31 18.92 -7.90
C GLN A 151 -0.90 17.65 -7.16
N MET A 152 -0.17 16.76 -7.84
CA MET A 152 0.35 15.54 -7.24
C MET A 152 1.22 15.76 -6.01
N ALA A 153 2.00 16.85 -6.00
CA ALA A 153 2.83 17.23 -4.85
C ALA A 153 1.97 17.54 -3.61
N ASP A 154 0.82 18.19 -3.82
CA ASP A 154 -0.11 18.52 -2.74
C ASP A 154 -0.74 17.25 -2.16
N LEU A 155 -1.17 16.31 -3.01
CA LEU A 155 -1.71 15.01 -2.55
C LEU A 155 -0.69 14.24 -1.73
N LYS A 156 0.58 14.22 -2.15
CA LYS A 156 1.66 13.55 -1.40
C LYS A 156 1.85 14.20 -0.03
N ALA A 157 1.91 15.53 0.03
CA ALA A 157 2.07 16.29 1.28
C ALA A 157 0.86 16.05 2.22
N ILE A 158 -0.34 16.06 1.67
CA ILE A 158 -1.58 15.81 2.41
C ILE A 158 -1.58 14.40 2.99
N LEU A 159 -1.24 13.37 2.22
CA LEU A 159 -1.17 11.98 2.71
C LEU A 159 -0.18 11.85 3.86
N VAL A 160 1.01 12.44 3.75
CA VAL A 160 2.01 12.46 4.83
C VAL A 160 1.46 13.18 6.07
N GLY A 161 0.80 14.32 5.88
CA GLY A 161 0.17 15.07 6.97
C GLY A 161 -0.95 14.28 7.67
N CYS A 162 -1.81 13.62 6.90
CA CYS A 162 -2.88 12.78 7.44
C CYS A 162 -2.35 11.57 8.22
N GLN A 163 -1.28 10.94 7.73
CA GLN A 163 -0.61 9.85 8.47
C GLN A 163 0.01 10.35 9.78
N ALA A 164 0.57 11.55 9.81
CA ALA A 164 1.08 12.15 11.04
C ALA A 164 -0.05 12.45 12.04
N MET A 165 -1.20 12.94 11.58
CA MET A 165 -2.39 13.13 12.43
C MET A 165 -2.89 11.81 13.03
N GLN A 166 -2.92 10.74 12.26
CA GLN A 166 -3.28 9.40 12.72
C GLN A 166 -2.37 8.91 13.86
N ALA A 167 -1.08 9.21 13.77
CA ALA A 167 -0.12 8.86 14.81
C ALA A 167 -0.23 9.70 16.07
N TYR A 168 -0.65 10.95 15.94
CA TYR A 168 -0.84 11.84 17.08
C TYR A 168 -2.08 11.46 17.90
N ASP A 169 -3.23 11.29 17.24
CA ASP A 169 -4.50 10.90 17.87
C ASP A 169 -5.41 10.24 16.82
N SER A 170 -5.53 8.92 16.89
CA SER A 170 -6.34 8.14 15.96
C SER A 170 -7.85 8.45 16.05
N ALA A 171 -8.35 8.90 17.21
CA ALA A 171 -9.75 9.25 17.38
C ALA A 171 -10.11 10.57 16.67
N LEU A 172 -9.15 11.49 16.58
CA LEU A 172 -9.30 12.75 15.84
C LEU A 172 -9.00 12.59 14.35
N ALA A 173 -8.20 11.60 13.98
CA ALA A 173 -7.70 11.42 12.62
C ALA A 173 -8.81 11.27 11.59
N GLU A 174 -9.90 10.59 11.91
CA GLU A 174 -11.03 10.42 11.00
C GLU A 174 -11.64 11.77 10.61
N ARG A 175 -12.05 12.57 11.61
CA ARG A 175 -12.61 13.90 11.38
C ARG A 175 -11.65 14.86 10.68
N ALA A 176 -10.38 14.83 11.08
CA ALA A 176 -9.35 15.68 10.47
C ALA A 176 -9.10 15.28 9.01
N THR A 177 -9.11 13.98 8.71
CA THR A 177 -9.00 13.47 7.34
C THR A 177 -10.18 13.90 6.48
N ASP A 178 -11.40 13.82 7.00
CA ASP A 178 -12.60 14.26 6.29
C ASP A 178 -12.53 15.77 5.98
N VAL A 179 -12.10 16.59 6.93
CA VAL A 179 -11.90 18.06 6.71
C VAL A 179 -10.88 18.31 5.61
N VAL A 180 -9.77 17.57 5.59
CA VAL A 180 -8.73 17.72 4.57
C VAL A 180 -9.25 17.28 3.20
N ILE A 181 -9.96 16.15 3.14
CA ILE A 181 -10.55 15.63 1.89
C ILE A 181 -11.61 16.60 1.36
N ASP A 182 -12.46 17.16 2.22
CA ASP A 182 -13.43 18.17 1.82
C ASP A 182 -12.75 19.44 1.26
N GLY A 183 -11.59 19.80 1.79
CA GLY A 183 -10.75 20.90 1.27
C GLY A 183 -10.18 20.66 -0.12
N LEU A 184 -10.14 19.39 -0.59
CA LEU A 184 -9.73 19.04 -1.97
C LEU A 184 -10.89 19.13 -2.96
N ARG A 185 -12.13 19.14 -2.49
CA ARG A 185 -13.31 19.20 -3.35
C ARG A 185 -13.42 20.58 -4.02
N ALA A 186 -13.94 20.60 -5.23
CA ALA A 186 -14.27 21.83 -5.93
C ALA A 186 -15.37 22.58 -5.14
N ALA A 187 -15.24 23.90 -5.06
CA ALA A 187 -16.32 24.74 -4.53
C ALA A 187 -17.58 24.55 -5.38
N ARG A 188 -18.73 24.37 -4.72
CA ARG A 188 -20.03 24.32 -5.40
C ARG A 188 -20.44 25.68 -5.90
#